data_a2cf0f229afcd64c814c1cd6e6d0f90c
#
_entry.id   a2cf0f229afcd64c814c1cd6e6d0f90c
#
_cell.length_a   1.000
_cell.length_b   1.000
_cell.length_c   1.000
_cell.angle_alpha   90.00
_cell.angle_beta   90.00
_cell.angle_gamma   90.00
#
_symmetry.space_group_name_H-M   'P 1'
#
loop_
_entity.id
_entity.type
_entity.pdbx_description
1 polymer ?
#
loop_
_entity_poly.entity_id
_entity_poly.type
_entity_poly.pdbx_seq_one_letter_code
_entity_poly.pdbx_strand_id
1 'polypeptide(L)'
;MAEYILLILKSRLNILFSWGAKRFTAIQDGLMFHVQGYLLNGWVKVVYNYGSDAFDVYFLTNKKELIKKEEAYIDNLTDLIDFNVEKDGSFDYDKRVREQYSISL
;
A
#
# COMPACT_ATOMS: atom_id res chain seq x y z
N MET A 1 -3.02 7.76 -15.94
CA MET A 1 -3.50 7.37 -14.58
C MET A 1 -2.36 7.17 -13.58
N ALA A 2 -1.20 6.66 -14.03
CA ALA A 2 -0.05 6.45 -13.12
C ALA A 2 0.35 7.72 -12.38
N GLU A 3 0.44 8.85 -13.07
CA GLU A 3 0.82 10.11 -12.45
C GLU A 3 -0.20 10.57 -11.40
N TYR A 4 -1.47 10.35 -11.66
CA TYR A 4 -2.53 10.71 -10.74
C TYR A 4 -2.44 9.87 -9.45
N ILE A 5 -2.24 8.57 -9.59
CA ILE A 5 -2.07 7.66 -8.44
C ILE A 5 -0.84 8.06 -7.64
N LEU A 6 0.27 8.33 -8.31
CA LEU A 6 1.50 8.75 -7.65
C LEU A 6 1.30 10.06 -6.88
N LEU A 7 0.55 10.99 -7.45
CA LEU A 7 0.23 12.25 -6.78
C LEU A 7 -0.56 12.01 -5.48
N ILE A 8 -1.53 11.12 -5.52
CA ILE A 8 -2.30 10.75 -4.32
C ILE A 8 -1.35 10.22 -3.23
N LEU A 9 -0.47 9.29 -3.60
CA LEU A 9 0.46 8.68 -2.64
C LEU A 9 1.46 9.70 -2.10
N LYS A 10 1.96 10.59 -2.94
CA LYS A 10 2.93 11.62 -2.54
C LYS A 10 2.36 12.66 -1.60
N SER A 11 1.04 12.79 -1.52
CA SER A 11 0.43 13.71 -0.57
C SER A 11 0.72 13.31 0.87
N ARG A 12 1.18 12.08 1.11
CA ARG A 12 1.54 11.58 2.43
C ARG A 12 2.91 10.90 2.38
N LEU A 13 3.95 11.70 2.14
CA LEU A 13 5.31 11.22 1.93
C LEU A 13 5.86 10.38 3.07
N ASN A 14 5.55 10.75 4.31
CA ASN A 14 6.03 10.00 5.47
C ASN A 14 5.57 8.54 5.43
N ILE A 15 4.33 8.33 5.04
CA ILE A 15 3.76 6.99 4.92
C ILE A 15 4.40 6.26 3.74
N LEU A 16 4.51 6.94 2.60
CA LEU A 16 5.12 6.37 1.40
C LEU A 16 6.55 5.90 1.69
N PHE A 17 7.34 6.72 2.38
CA PHE A 17 8.70 6.36 2.74
C PHE A 17 8.77 5.19 3.73
N SER A 18 7.78 5.06 4.62
CA SER A 18 7.75 3.95 5.57
C SER A 18 7.63 2.60 4.88
N TRP A 19 7.03 2.57 3.70
CA TRP A 19 6.93 1.34 2.91
C TRP A 19 8.21 0.98 2.18
N GLY A 20 9.21 1.86 2.16
CA GLY A 20 10.37 1.69 1.30
C GLY A 20 9.98 1.64 -0.17
N ALA A 21 8.98 2.41 -0.56
CA ALA A 21 8.42 2.38 -1.91
C ALA A 21 9.45 2.84 -2.94
N LYS A 22 9.64 2.03 -3.99
CA LYS A 22 10.58 2.31 -5.06
C LYS A 22 10.17 1.57 -6.33
N ARG A 23 10.91 1.80 -7.40
CA ARG A 23 10.68 1.13 -8.70
C ARG A 23 9.29 1.40 -9.25
N PHE A 24 8.88 2.67 -9.18
CA PHE A 24 7.57 3.06 -9.69
C PHE A 24 7.54 2.88 -11.19
N THR A 25 6.55 2.14 -11.66
CA THR A 25 6.38 1.80 -13.08
C THR A 25 4.95 2.10 -13.50
N ALA A 26 4.80 2.89 -14.56
CA ALA A 26 3.48 3.12 -15.13
C ALA A 26 3.02 1.85 -15.86
N ILE A 27 1.79 1.44 -15.60
CA ILE A 27 1.14 0.33 -16.28
C ILE A 27 -0.17 0.83 -16.86
N GLN A 28 -0.85 -0.01 -17.66
CA GLN A 28 -2.13 0.38 -18.23
C GLN A 28 -3.12 0.73 -17.12
N ASP A 29 -3.63 1.96 -17.15
CA ASP A 29 -4.58 2.51 -16.19
C ASP A 29 -4.11 2.45 -14.74
N GLY A 30 -2.79 2.41 -14.51
CA GLY A 30 -2.33 2.25 -13.15
C GLY A 30 -0.85 2.48 -12.93
N LEU A 31 -0.43 2.09 -11.72
CA LEU A 31 0.93 2.24 -11.24
C LEU A 31 1.31 0.98 -10.48
N MET A 32 2.53 0.51 -10.69
CA MET A 32 3.10 -0.58 -9.91
C MET A 32 4.38 -0.11 -9.25
N PHE A 33 4.62 -0.56 -8.03
CA PHE A 33 5.83 -0.22 -7.29
C PHE A 33 6.19 -1.31 -6.29
N HIS A 34 7.47 -1.31 -5.89
CA HIS A 34 7.97 -2.26 -4.91
C HIS A 34 7.92 -1.67 -3.51
N VAL A 35 7.60 -2.49 -2.53
CA VAL A 35 7.57 -2.10 -1.13
C VAL A 35 8.39 -3.06 -0.27
N GLN A 36 8.93 -2.54 0.82
CA GLN A 36 9.63 -3.30 1.85
C GLN A 36 9.07 -2.90 3.20
N GLY A 37 7.79 -3.14 3.39
CA GLY A 37 7.11 -2.80 4.63
C GLY A 37 7.22 -3.91 5.66
N TYR A 38 6.65 -3.65 6.82
CA TYR A 38 6.67 -4.60 7.92
C TYR A 38 5.90 -5.88 7.60
N LEU A 39 4.77 -5.76 6.93
CA LEU A 39 3.90 -6.89 6.60
C LEU A 39 4.13 -7.44 5.20
N LEU A 40 4.56 -6.61 4.27
CA LEU A 40 4.71 -6.99 2.88
C LEU A 40 6.04 -6.52 2.31
N ASN A 41 6.84 -7.48 1.86
CA ASN A 41 8.01 -7.24 1.02
C ASN A 41 7.68 -7.80 -0.35
N GLY A 42 7.25 -6.94 -1.26
CA GLY A 42 6.80 -7.40 -2.56
C GLY A 42 6.36 -6.23 -3.44
N TRP A 43 5.33 -6.46 -4.24
CA TRP A 43 4.84 -5.47 -5.19
C TRP A 43 3.42 -5.05 -4.88
N VAL A 44 3.13 -3.78 -5.12
CA VAL A 44 1.77 -3.24 -5.08
C VAL A 44 1.42 -2.73 -6.47
N LYS A 45 0.27 -3.14 -6.98
CA LYS A 45 -0.24 -2.72 -8.28
C LYS A 45 -1.59 -2.05 -8.07
N VAL A 46 -1.69 -0.79 -8.48
CA VAL A 46 -2.91 0.00 -8.35
C VAL A 46 -3.46 0.28 -9.73
N VAL A 47 -4.67 -0.15 -10.01
CA VAL A 47 -5.30 0.00 -11.32
C VAL A 47 -6.65 0.69 -11.16
N TYR A 48 -6.89 1.74 -11.94
CA TYR A 48 -8.18 2.41 -11.92
C TYR A 48 -9.23 1.57 -12.66
N ASN A 49 -10.35 1.34 -12.00
CA ASN A 49 -11.47 0.61 -12.56
C ASN A 49 -12.55 1.61 -12.97
N TYR A 50 -12.70 1.81 -14.27
CA TYR A 50 -13.65 2.79 -14.81
C TYR A 50 -15.09 2.39 -14.55
N GLY A 51 -15.38 1.10 -14.43
CA GLY A 51 -16.73 0.62 -14.19
C GLY A 51 -17.25 0.93 -12.81
N SER A 52 -16.39 0.88 -11.81
CA SER A 52 -16.75 1.14 -10.41
C SER A 52 -16.31 2.51 -9.91
N ASP A 53 -15.54 3.25 -10.71
CA ASP A 53 -14.93 4.53 -10.32
C ASP A 53 -14.12 4.38 -9.03
N ALA A 54 -13.34 3.31 -8.96
CA ALA A 54 -12.53 2.95 -7.80
C ALA A 54 -11.19 2.40 -8.26
N PHE A 55 -10.30 2.13 -7.31
CA PHE A 55 -9.00 1.52 -7.59
C PHE A 55 -9.01 0.06 -7.15
N ASP A 56 -8.55 -0.82 -8.04
CA ASP A 56 -8.24 -2.20 -7.69
C ASP A 56 -6.79 -2.25 -7.25
N VAL A 57 -6.54 -2.73 -6.03
CA VAL A 57 -5.21 -2.78 -5.45
C VAL A 57 -4.81 -4.23 -5.29
N TYR A 58 -3.71 -4.59 -5.94
CA TYR A 58 -3.18 -5.96 -5.92
C TYR A 58 -1.90 -5.98 -5.10
N PHE A 59 -1.82 -6.91 -4.16
CA PHE A 59 -0.64 -7.14 -3.34
C PHE A 59 0.02 -8.43 -3.81
N LEU A 60 1.29 -8.36 -4.19
CA LEU A 60 1.98 -9.45 -4.85
C LEU A 60 3.27 -9.79 -4.10
N THR A 61 3.68 -11.05 -4.18
CA THR A 61 4.98 -11.47 -3.67
C THR A 61 6.11 -10.86 -4.51
N ASN A 62 7.37 -11.02 -4.08
CA ASN A 62 8.52 -10.58 -4.86
C ASN A 62 8.59 -11.25 -6.22
N LYS A 63 7.98 -12.43 -6.37
CA LYS A 63 7.88 -13.13 -7.65
C LYS A 63 6.64 -12.72 -8.44
N LYS A 64 5.92 -11.71 -7.96
CA LYS A 64 4.71 -11.17 -8.58
C LYS A 64 3.54 -12.15 -8.58
N GLU A 65 3.50 -13.03 -7.61
CA GLU A 65 2.34 -13.89 -7.40
C GLU A 65 1.32 -13.17 -6.52
N LEU A 66 0.04 -13.28 -6.87
CA LEU A 66 -1.02 -12.58 -6.16
C LEU A 66 -1.18 -13.12 -4.74
N ILE A 67 -1.11 -12.20 -3.77
CA ILE A 67 -1.43 -12.49 -2.37
C ILE A 67 -2.89 -12.14 -2.11
N LYS A 68 -3.30 -10.94 -2.53
CA LYS A 68 -4.62 -10.42 -2.19
C LYS A 68 -4.98 -9.26 -3.13
N LYS A 69 -6.27 -9.09 -3.37
CA LYS A 69 -6.81 -7.95 -4.12
C LYS A 69 -7.85 -7.25 -3.26
N GLU A 70 -7.79 -5.93 -3.21
CA GLU A 70 -8.77 -5.12 -2.50
C GLU A 70 -9.19 -3.93 -3.33
N GLU A 71 -10.32 -3.33 -3.00
CA GLU A 71 -10.83 -2.14 -3.67
C GLU A 71 -10.66 -0.93 -2.77
N ALA A 72 -10.25 0.18 -3.35
CA ALA A 72 -10.07 1.43 -2.63
C ALA A 72 -10.62 2.60 -3.43
N TYR A 73 -10.90 3.69 -2.73
CA TYR A 73 -11.33 4.95 -3.32
C TYR A 73 -10.24 5.99 -3.12
N ILE A 74 -10.40 7.13 -3.78
CA ILE A 74 -9.38 8.19 -3.75
C ILE A 74 -9.05 8.63 -2.31
N ASP A 75 -10.03 8.64 -1.43
CA ASP A 75 -9.88 9.13 -0.07
C ASP A 75 -9.31 8.09 0.90
N ASN A 76 -9.27 6.80 0.52
CA ASN A 76 -8.73 5.77 1.39
C ASN A 76 -7.65 4.90 0.76
N LEU A 77 -7.19 5.26 -0.44
CA LEU A 77 -6.19 4.46 -1.16
C LEU A 77 -4.90 4.29 -0.37
N THR A 78 -4.34 5.40 0.11
CA THR A 78 -3.08 5.36 0.86
C THR A 78 -3.24 4.57 2.16
N ASP A 79 -4.32 4.78 2.88
CA ASP A 79 -4.57 4.07 4.14
C ASP A 79 -4.76 2.57 3.92
N LEU A 80 -5.44 2.18 2.85
CA LEU A 80 -5.62 0.77 2.53
C LEU A 80 -4.29 0.10 2.24
N ILE A 81 -3.41 0.75 1.47
CA ILE A 81 -2.10 0.21 1.18
C ILE A 81 -1.28 0.11 2.47
N ASP A 82 -1.28 1.16 3.28
CA ASP A 82 -0.54 1.18 4.55
C ASP A 82 -0.98 0.06 5.48
N PHE A 83 -2.28 -0.18 5.55
CA PHE A 83 -2.86 -1.24 6.36
C PHE A 83 -2.32 -2.62 5.97
N ASN A 84 -2.10 -2.86 4.68
CA ASN A 84 -1.63 -4.14 4.17
C ASN A 84 -0.11 -4.26 4.11
N VAL A 85 0.61 -3.15 4.07
CA VAL A 85 2.08 -3.14 3.92
C VAL A 85 2.78 -2.95 5.26
N GLU A 86 2.32 -2.04 6.09
CA GLU A 86 2.97 -1.68 7.35
C GLU A 86 2.18 -2.05 8.59
N LYS A 87 0.86 -1.95 8.55
CA LYS A 87 0.01 -2.19 9.70
C LYS A 87 -0.57 -3.59 9.65
N ASP A 88 -0.53 -4.30 10.78
CA ASP A 88 -1.16 -5.60 10.89
C ASP A 88 -2.68 -5.42 11.00
N GLY A 89 -3.42 -6.17 10.20
CA GLY A 89 -4.87 -6.13 10.22
C GLY A 89 -5.50 -6.62 11.50
N SER A 90 -4.78 -7.41 12.30
CA SER A 90 -5.27 -7.95 13.57
C SER A 90 -4.84 -7.13 14.77
N PHE A 91 -3.95 -6.16 14.59
CA PHE A 91 -3.46 -5.28 15.65
C PHE A 91 -3.72 -3.85 15.27
N ASP A 92 -3.91 -3.01 16.28
CA ASP A 92 -3.73 -1.61 16.01
C ASP A 92 -2.24 -1.28 16.07
N TYR A 93 -1.90 -0.13 15.51
CA TYR A 93 -0.52 0.31 15.40
C TYR A 93 0.10 0.55 16.78
N ASP A 94 -0.68 1.08 17.70
CA ASP A 94 -0.21 1.39 19.05
C ASP A 94 0.19 0.14 19.81
N LYS A 95 -0.55 -0.95 19.65
CA LYS A 95 -0.21 -2.20 20.28
C LYS A 95 1.13 -2.74 19.79
N ARG A 96 1.39 -2.66 18.51
CA ARG A 96 2.68 -3.10 17.94
C ARG A 96 3.83 -2.26 18.47
N VAL A 97 3.65 -0.96 18.56
CA VAL A 97 4.66 -0.06 19.10
C VAL A 97 4.97 -0.40 20.55
N ARG A 98 3.93 -0.64 21.34
CA ARG A 98 4.11 -1.01 22.75
C ARG A 98 4.89 -2.31 22.91
N GLU A 99 4.56 -3.31 22.10
CA GLU A 99 5.27 -4.58 22.15
C GLU A 99 6.74 -4.43 21.72
N GLN A 100 6.98 -3.67 20.67
CA GLN A 100 8.31 -3.47 20.12
C GLN A 100 9.24 -2.75 21.09
N TYR A 101 8.73 -1.76 21.80
CA TYR A 101 9.51 -0.94 22.72
C TYR A 101 9.33 -1.30 24.19
N SER A 102 8.66 -2.41 24.44
CA SER A 102 8.40 -2.91 25.80
C SER A 102 7.65 -1.88 26.66
N ILE A 103 6.78 -1.11 26.06
CA ILE A 103 5.96 -0.15 26.79
C ILE A 103 4.80 -0.89 27.42
N SER A 104 4.75 -0.84 28.73
CA SER A 104 3.67 -1.45 29.49
C SER A 104 2.65 -0.39 29.89
N LEU A 105 1.44 -0.59 29.47
CA LEU A 105 0.34 0.31 29.82
C LEU A 105 -0.78 -0.43 30.51
#